data_a7bf3b56261423852c169bec534bd01f
#
_entry.id   a7bf3b56261423852c169bec534bd01f
#
_cell.length_a   1.000
_cell.length_b   1.000
_cell.length_c   1.000
_cell.angle_alpha   90.00
_cell.angle_beta   90.00
_cell.angle_gamma   90.00
#
_symmetry.space_group_name_H-M   'P 1'
#
loop_
_entity.id
_entity.type
_entity.pdbx_description
1 polymer ?
#
loop_
_entity_poly.entity_id
_entity_poly.type
_entity_poly.pdbx_seq_one_letter_code
_entity_poly.pdbx_strand_id
1 'polypeptide(L)'
;AQGDKGYMQTPCTSPWRTVIVSDDARNILASRITLNLNEPCKIADTSWIKPVKYIGVWWDMITGKGSWAYTDDLSSVKLGETDYNKTKPNGKHSANTANVKRYIDFAAEHGFDQVLVEGWNEGWEDWFGKSKDYVFDFVTPYPDFNVKELQSYAASKGVKLMMHHETSASVRNYERHMDQAYQFMADNGYNSVKSGYVGNIIPRGEHHYGQWMDNHYLYAVKKAADYKIMVNAHEAVRPTGICRTYPNLIGNESARGTEYESFGGNNVNHTTILPFTRLIGGPMDYTPGIFETRCNKMNPTNNSQVRSTLARQLALYVTMYSPLQMAADIPENYERFMEIGRASC
;
A
#
# COMPACT_ATOMS: atom_id res chain seq x y z
N ALA A 1 -23.19 12.76 9.20
CA ALA A 1 -23.60 11.56 9.91
C ALA A 1 -24.45 11.94 11.12
N GLN A 2 -25.63 11.38 11.21
CA GLN A 2 -26.52 11.50 12.38
C GLN A 2 -26.39 10.22 13.21
N GLY A 3 -26.53 10.32 14.53
CA GLY A 3 -26.47 9.20 15.47
C GLY A 3 -25.14 9.11 16.24
N ASP A 4 -24.98 8.06 17.00
CA ASP A 4 -23.84 7.79 17.86
C ASP A 4 -22.56 7.60 17.05
N LYS A 5 -21.46 8.23 17.51
CA LYS A 5 -20.17 8.23 16.82
C LYS A 5 -19.16 7.26 17.42
N GLY A 6 -19.49 6.71 18.57
CA GLY A 6 -18.67 5.74 19.26
C GLY A 6 -19.42 5.15 20.44
N TYR A 7 -19.02 3.94 20.82
CA TYR A 7 -19.61 3.21 21.92
C TYR A 7 -18.55 2.94 22.97
N MET A 8 -18.90 3.15 24.24
CA MET A 8 -18.00 2.88 25.35
C MET A 8 -18.72 2.01 26.38
N GLN A 9 -18.03 0.99 26.86
CA GLN A 9 -18.50 0.13 27.95
C GLN A 9 -17.74 0.51 29.23
N THR A 10 -18.44 0.79 30.29
CA THR A 10 -17.82 1.14 31.59
C THR A 10 -17.41 -0.13 32.36
N PRO A 11 -16.28 -0.07 33.14
CA PRO A 11 -15.34 1.04 33.22
C PRO A 11 -14.49 1.17 31.96
N CYS A 12 -14.20 2.41 31.52
CA CYS A 12 -13.40 2.68 30.34
C CYS A 12 -12.53 3.93 30.52
N THR A 13 -11.48 4.04 29.71
CA THR A 13 -10.62 5.22 29.60
C THR A 13 -10.79 5.81 28.22
N SER A 14 -11.04 7.12 28.15
CA SER A 14 -11.11 7.82 26.88
C SER A 14 -9.71 7.94 26.23
N PRO A 15 -9.61 7.98 24.89
CA PRO A 15 -8.35 8.25 24.24
C PRO A 15 -7.86 9.67 24.54
N TRP A 16 -6.54 9.84 24.51
CA TRP A 16 -5.91 11.14 24.63
C TRP A 16 -6.31 12.07 23.48
N ARG A 17 -6.47 13.35 23.79
CA ARG A 17 -6.57 14.44 22.83
C ARG A 17 -5.40 15.37 23.04
N THR A 18 -4.63 15.61 21.98
CA THR A 18 -3.43 16.43 22.04
C THR A 18 -3.58 17.67 21.19
N VAL A 19 -3.02 18.77 21.67
CA VAL A 19 -2.88 20.02 20.92
C VAL A 19 -1.41 20.40 20.97
N ILE A 20 -0.79 20.61 19.82
CA ILE A 20 0.59 21.07 19.71
C ILE A 20 0.52 22.55 19.33
N VAL A 21 1.07 23.41 20.16
CA VAL A 21 1.15 24.86 19.95
C VAL A 21 2.61 25.28 19.97
N SER A 22 3.07 25.98 18.96
CA SER A 22 4.42 26.50 18.85
C SER A 22 4.44 27.75 17.98
N ASP A 23 5.31 28.67 18.27
CA ASP A 23 5.66 29.82 17.41
C ASP A 23 6.73 29.49 16.37
N ASP A 24 7.27 28.26 16.41
CA ASP A 24 8.22 27.72 15.41
C ASP A 24 7.70 26.40 14.84
N ALA A 25 7.42 26.38 13.55
CA ALA A 25 6.90 25.20 12.83
C ALA A 25 7.83 23.97 12.93
N ARG A 26 9.14 24.18 13.10
CA ARG A 26 10.11 23.07 13.25
C ARG A 26 9.84 22.25 14.51
N ASN A 27 9.34 22.86 15.57
CA ASN A 27 8.96 22.18 16.81
C ASN A 27 7.77 21.24 16.60
N ILE A 28 6.86 21.57 15.68
CA ILE A 28 5.73 20.69 15.32
C ILE A 28 6.27 19.40 14.67
N LEU A 29 7.22 19.52 13.73
CA LEU A 29 7.85 18.36 13.08
C LEU A 29 8.65 17.51 14.07
N ALA A 30 9.32 18.14 15.03
CA ALA A 30 10.14 17.46 16.03
C ALA A 30 9.31 16.83 17.17
N SER A 31 8.03 17.18 17.28
CA SER A 31 7.18 16.72 18.39
C SER A 31 6.96 15.21 18.35
N ARG A 32 7.21 14.56 19.49
CA ARG A 32 6.96 13.13 19.71
C ARG A 32 5.80 12.88 20.69
N ILE A 33 4.98 13.88 20.95
CA ILE A 33 3.91 13.77 21.94
C ILE A 33 2.93 12.64 21.61
N THR A 34 2.56 12.49 20.33
CA THR A 34 1.65 11.44 19.87
C THR A 34 2.22 10.04 20.11
N LEU A 35 3.51 9.85 19.83
CA LEU A 35 4.20 8.57 20.12
C LEU A 35 4.28 8.32 21.62
N ASN A 36 4.65 9.33 22.41
CA ASN A 36 4.91 9.19 23.84
C ASN A 36 3.66 8.86 24.67
N LEU A 37 2.48 9.18 24.16
CA LEU A 37 1.19 8.83 24.79
C LEU A 37 0.70 7.42 24.46
N ASN A 38 1.34 6.72 23.55
CA ASN A 38 1.05 5.33 23.28
C ASN A 38 1.82 4.40 24.22
N GLU A 39 1.24 3.22 24.46
CA GLU A 39 1.85 2.18 25.28
C GLU A 39 3.22 1.76 24.73
N PRO A 40 4.12 1.26 25.57
CA PRO A 40 5.36 0.63 25.14
C PRO A 40 5.11 -0.51 24.14
N CYS A 41 6.17 -0.88 23.41
CA CYS A 41 6.11 -1.99 22.46
C CYS A 41 5.60 -3.28 23.11
N LYS A 42 4.60 -3.89 22.48
CA LYS A 42 3.98 -5.16 22.92
C LYS A 42 4.47 -6.38 22.13
N ILE A 43 5.37 -6.20 21.19
CA ILE A 43 6.01 -7.28 20.43
C ILE A 43 7.31 -7.64 21.13
N ALA A 44 7.40 -8.87 21.64
CA ALA A 44 8.56 -9.32 22.43
C ALA A 44 9.85 -9.41 21.61
N ASP A 45 9.76 -9.91 20.38
CA ASP A 45 10.88 -9.97 19.42
C ASP A 45 10.59 -9.08 18.22
N THR A 46 11.30 -7.99 18.08
CA THR A 46 11.19 -7.04 16.96
C THR A 46 12.30 -7.22 15.92
N SER A 47 13.15 -8.23 16.04
CA SER A 47 14.32 -8.44 15.17
C SER A 47 13.98 -8.63 13.69
N TRP A 48 12.76 -9.10 13.40
CA TRP A 48 12.23 -9.31 12.06
C TRP A 48 11.64 -8.04 11.40
N ILE A 49 11.42 -6.97 12.18
CA ILE A 49 10.92 -5.70 11.67
C ILE A 49 12.10 -4.88 11.16
N LYS A 50 12.06 -4.49 9.89
CA LYS A 50 13.14 -3.75 9.23
C LYS A 50 12.56 -2.60 8.41
N PRO A 51 13.28 -1.46 8.29
CA PRO A 51 12.99 -0.51 7.23
C PRO A 51 13.08 -1.16 5.86
N VAL A 52 12.25 -0.71 4.91
CA VAL A 52 12.14 -1.30 3.58
C VAL A 52 12.19 -0.23 2.50
N LYS A 53 13.06 -0.44 1.51
CA LYS A 53 13.02 0.24 0.22
C LYS A 53 12.37 -0.71 -0.78
N TYR A 54 11.33 -0.27 -1.47
CA TYR A 54 10.63 -1.13 -2.42
C TYR A 54 10.28 -0.43 -3.73
N ILE A 55 10.08 -1.22 -4.77
CA ILE A 55 9.49 -0.83 -6.05
C ILE A 55 8.23 -1.67 -6.25
N GLY A 56 7.28 -1.23 -7.08
CA GLY A 56 6.03 -1.97 -7.23
C GLY A 56 5.54 -2.09 -8.66
N VAL A 57 4.98 -3.26 -8.99
CA VAL A 57 4.06 -3.43 -10.10
C VAL A 57 2.76 -2.74 -9.69
N TRP A 58 2.62 -1.47 -10.05
CA TRP A 58 1.58 -0.58 -9.54
C TRP A 58 1.32 0.64 -10.44
N TRP A 59 2.36 1.48 -10.73
CA TRP A 59 2.17 2.76 -11.42
C TRP A 59 1.67 2.63 -12.84
N ASP A 60 2.07 1.58 -13.54
CA ASP A 60 1.57 1.26 -14.88
C ASP A 60 0.05 1.00 -14.89
N MET A 61 -0.47 0.36 -13.84
CA MET A 61 -1.90 0.14 -13.67
C MET A 61 -2.63 1.41 -13.26
N ILE A 62 -2.08 2.21 -12.35
CA ILE A 62 -2.63 3.50 -11.92
C ILE A 62 -2.75 4.47 -13.11
N THR A 63 -1.79 4.48 -14.02
CA THR A 63 -1.84 5.32 -15.23
C THR A 63 -2.73 4.74 -16.34
N GLY A 64 -3.11 3.46 -16.23
CA GLY A 64 -3.90 2.74 -17.23
C GLY A 64 -3.07 2.21 -18.40
N LYS A 65 -1.74 2.10 -18.25
CA LYS A 65 -0.87 1.38 -19.18
C LYS A 65 -1.08 -0.13 -19.06
N GLY A 66 -1.19 -0.63 -17.84
CA GLY A 66 -1.45 -2.00 -17.47
C GLY A 66 -2.83 -2.21 -16.86
N SER A 67 -3.11 -3.44 -16.42
CA SER A 67 -4.36 -3.83 -15.76
C SER A 67 -4.08 -4.67 -14.51
N TRP A 68 -4.89 -4.46 -13.46
CA TRP A 68 -4.97 -5.41 -12.34
C TRP A 68 -5.69 -6.70 -12.73
N ALA A 69 -6.68 -6.59 -13.65
CA ALA A 69 -7.48 -7.71 -14.13
C ALA A 69 -6.71 -8.53 -15.19
N TYR A 70 -6.88 -9.84 -15.11
CA TYR A 70 -6.29 -10.81 -16.04
C TYR A 70 -7.04 -10.90 -17.38
N THR A 71 -8.37 -10.75 -17.36
CA THR A 71 -9.25 -10.98 -18.50
C THR A 71 -10.30 -9.89 -18.66
N ASP A 72 -10.79 -9.73 -19.89
CA ASP A 72 -11.95 -8.87 -20.20
C ASP A 72 -13.23 -9.72 -20.41
N ASP A 73 -13.14 -11.06 -20.30
CA ASP A 73 -14.27 -11.97 -20.57
C ASP A 73 -15.30 -12.03 -19.43
N LEU A 74 -14.95 -11.53 -18.25
CA LEU A 74 -15.77 -11.65 -17.04
C LEU A 74 -16.39 -10.31 -16.64
N SER A 75 -17.71 -10.29 -16.46
CA SER A 75 -18.46 -9.18 -15.88
C SER A 75 -18.81 -9.38 -14.41
N SER A 76 -18.65 -10.60 -13.89
CA SER A 76 -18.87 -10.98 -12.51
C SER A 76 -17.98 -12.14 -12.12
N VAL A 77 -17.45 -12.09 -10.90
CA VAL A 77 -16.57 -13.12 -10.33
C VAL A 77 -17.22 -13.69 -9.08
N LYS A 78 -17.18 -15.02 -8.96
CA LYS A 78 -17.59 -15.75 -7.76
C LYS A 78 -16.42 -16.56 -7.23
N LEU A 79 -16.01 -16.27 -6.00
CA LEU A 79 -14.90 -16.97 -5.35
C LEU A 79 -15.14 -18.49 -5.31
N GLY A 80 -14.14 -19.26 -5.75
CA GLY A 80 -14.18 -20.71 -5.77
C GLY A 80 -15.08 -21.35 -6.86
N GLU A 81 -15.81 -20.53 -7.65
CA GLU A 81 -16.66 -21.02 -8.75
C GLU A 81 -16.18 -20.55 -10.13
N THR A 82 -15.63 -19.34 -10.23
CA THR A 82 -15.13 -18.78 -11.49
C THR A 82 -13.84 -19.50 -11.90
N ASP A 83 -13.85 -20.08 -13.10
CA ASP A 83 -12.71 -20.82 -13.65
C ASP A 83 -11.94 -19.94 -14.66
N TYR A 84 -10.86 -19.34 -14.22
CA TYR A 84 -10.01 -18.48 -15.04
C TYR A 84 -9.28 -19.22 -16.17
N ASN A 85 -9.13 -20.54 -16.07
CA ASN A 85 -8.55 -21.33 -17.18
C ASN A 85 -9.45 -21.39 -18.41
N LYS A 86 -10.73 -21.02 -18.28
CA LYS A 86 -11.68 -20.91 -19.40
C LYS A 86 -11.75 -19.51 -20.02
N THR A 87 -10.99 -18.57 -19.48
CA THR A 87 -10.96 -17.18 -19.97
C THR A 87 -9.71 -16.91 -20.79
N LYS A 88 -9.73 -15.84 -21.57
CA LYS A 88 -8.56 -15.39 -22.33
C LYS A 88 -7.86 -14.26 -21.60
N PRO A 89 -6.52 -14.28 -21.48
CA PRO A 89 -5.80 -13.14 -20.94
C PRO A 89 -6.02 -11.91 -21.83
N ASN A 90 -6.21 -10.73 -21.20
CA ASN A 90 -6.42 -9.48 -21.93
C ASN A 90 -5.12 -8.90 -22.52
N GLY A 91 -3.98 -9.51 -22.23
CA GLY A 91 -2.66 -9.06 -22.68
C GLY A 91 -2.14 -7.79 -22.04
N LYS A 92 -2.83 -7.27 -21.01
CA LYS A 92 -2.45 -6.05 -20.27
C LYS A 92 -2.20 -6.31 -18.79
N HIS A 93 -2.43 -7.52 -18.31
CA HIS A 93 -2.24 -7.88 -16.90
C HIS A 93 -0.79 -7.68 -16.48
N SER A 94 -0.57 -6.74 -15.55
CA SER A 94 0.78 -6.32 -15.15
C SER A 94 1.45 -7.29 -14.18
N ALA A 95 0.67 -7.99 -13.35
CA ALA A 95 1.19 -8.92 -12.35
C ALA A 95 1.56 -10.30 -12.90
N ASN A 96 1.86 -10.41 -14.20
CA ASN A 96 2.31 -11.68 -14.78
C ASN A 96 3.75 -12.01 -14.37
N THR A 97 4.07 -13.30 -14.32
CA THR A 97 5.36 -13.84 -13.84
C THR A 97 6.56 -13.21 -14.56
N ALA A 98 6.49 -12.99 -15.87
CA ALA A 98 7.60 -12.43 -16.63
C ALA A 98 7.88 -10.97 -16.26
N ASN A 99 6.82 -10.15 -16.14
CA ASN A 99 6.95 -8.76 -15.74
C ASN A 99 7.46 -8.63 -14.29
N VAL A 100 6.96 -9.44 -13.38
CA VAL A 100 7.41 -9.42 -11.97
C VAL A 100 8.88 -9.78 -11.85
N LYS A 101 9.39 -10.76 -12.63
CA LYS A 101 10.83 -11.07 -12.67
C LYS A 101 11.66 -9.87 -13.10
N ARG A 102 11.21 -9.09 -14.07
CA ARG A 102 11.89 -7.85 -14.51
C ARG A 102 11.98 -6.83 -13.37
N TYR A 103 10.93 -6.67 -12.57
CA TYR A 103 10.96 -5.82 -11.37
C TYR A 103 11.90 -6.37 -10.30
N ILE A 104 11.96 -7.69 -10.12
CA ILE A 104 12.92 -8.34 -9.20
C ILE A 104 14.37 -8.09 -9.64
N ASP A 105 14.67 -8.22 -10.94
CA ASP A 105 16.01 -7.93 -11.49
C ASP A 105 16.40 -6.48 -11.25
N PHE A 106 15.51 -5.54 -11.55
CA PHE A 106 15.73 -4.12 -11.28
C PHE A 106 15.95 -3.85 -9.79
N ALA A 107 15.13 -4.46 -8.92
CA ALA A 107 15.26 -4.31 -7.48
C ALA A 107 16.63 -4.81 -6.97
N ALA A 108 17.08 -5.97 -7.45
CA ALA A 108 18.36 -6.55 -7.09
C ALA A 108 19.53 -5.67 -7.57
N GLU A 109 19.48 -5.17 -8.80
CA GLU A 109 20.52 -4.33 -9.38
C GLU A 109 20.69 -3.01 -8.64
N HIS A 110 19.58 -2.42 -8.18
CA HIS A 110 19.55 -1.08 -7.58
C HIS A 110 19.39 -1.09 -6.05
N GLY A 111 19.52 -2.26 -5.41
CA GLY A 111 19.55 -2.39 -3.95
C GLY A 111 18.23 -2.09 -3.25
N PHE A 112 17.10 -2.42 -3.87
CA PHE A 112 15.81 -2.47 -3.22
C PHE A 112 15.64 -3.78 -2.44
N ASP A 113 14.96 -3.68 -1.32
CA ASP A 113 14.73 -4.83 -0.43
C ASP A 113 13.56 -5.69 -0.91
N GLN A 114 12.55 -5.05 -1.52
CA GLN A 114 11.29 -5.72 -1.86
C GLN A 114 10.67 -5.22 -3.18
N VAL A 115 9.84 -6.07 -3.78
CA VAL A 115 8.95 -5.77 -4.90
C VAL A 115 7.51 -6.00 -4.48
N LEU A 116 6.71 -4.93 -4.47
CA LEU A 116 5.26 -5.01 -4.34
C LEU A 116 4.65 -5.53 -5.64
N VAL A 117 3.67 -6.42 -5.56
CA VAL A 117 2.90 -6.86 -6.72
C VAL A 117 1.41 -6.71 -6.44
N GLU A 118 0.79 -5.70 -7.01
CA GLU A 118 -0.67 -5.57 -7.03
C GLU A 118 -1.29 -6.36 -8.17
N GLY A 119 -2.54 -6.77 -8.04
CA GLY A 119 -3.25 -7.50 -9.09
C GLY A 119 -2.83 -8.97 -9.25
N TRP A 120 -2.15 -9.55 -8.27
CA TRP A 120 -1.59 -10.90 -8.35
C TRP A 120 -2.64 -12.01 -8.24
N ASN A 121 -3.76 -11.76 -7.55
CA ASN A 121 -4.80 -12.73 -7.20
C ASN A 121 -6.10 -12.50 -7.99
N GLU A 122 -6.92 -13.54 -8.09
CA GLU A 122 -8.21 -13.50 -8.79
C GLU A 122 -9.20 -12.51 -8.17
N GLY A 123 -10.06 -11.89 -9.02
CA GLY A 123 -11.20 -11.07 -8.59
C GLY A 123 -11.22 -9.63 -9.09
N TRP A 124 -10.17 -9.13 -9.70
CA TRP A 124 -10.05 -7.73 -10.10
C TRP A 124 -10.96 -7.31 -11.27
N GLU A 125 -11.60 -8.24 -11.94
CA GLU A 125 -12.59 -7.96 -13.00
C GLU A 125 -13.90 -7.38 -12.43
N ASP A 126 -14.17 -7.64 -11.14
CA ASP A 126 -15.48 -7.33 -10.53
C ASP A 126 -15.35 -6.80 -9.10
N TRP A 127 -14.37 -5.92 -8.83
CA TRP A 127 -14.07 -5.43 -7.48
C TRP A 127 -14.55 -4.01 -7.22
N PHE A 128 -14.18 -3.06 -8.07
CA PHE A 128 -14.37 -1.63 -7.82
C PHE A 128 -15.83 -1.20 -8.03
N GLY A 129 -16.37 -0.46 -7.05
CA GLY A 129 -17.71 0.14 -7.14
C GLY A 129 -18.88 -0.84 -7.05
N LYS A 130 -18.65 -2.12 -6.91
CA LYS A 130 -19.69 -3.15 -6.86
C LYS A 130 -20.26 -3.39 -5.46
N SER A 131 -19.56 -2.94 -4.41
CA SER A 131 -19.95 -3.16 -3.00
C SER A 131 -20.23 -4.63 -2.68
N LYS A 132 -19.36 -5.52 -3.17
CA LYS A 132 -19.47 -6.97 -2.97
C LYS A 132 -18.84 -7.39 -1.64
N ASP A 133 -19.47 -8.31 -0.93
CA ASP A 133 -18.93 -8.87 0.32
C ASP A 133 -17.84 -9.93 0.06
N TYR A 134 -17.94 -10.75 -0.98
CA TYR A 134 -16.95 -11.79 -1.29
C TYR A 134 -16.23 -11.45 -2.60
N VAL A 135 -15.15 -10.67 -2.52
CA VAL A 135 -14.39 -10.21 -3.70
C VAL A 135 -13.10 -10.99 -3.89
N PHE A 136 -12.29 -11.12 -2.84
CA PHE A 136 -10.97 -11.74 -2.85
C PHE A 136 -10.86 -12.81 -1.77
N ASP A 137 -10.11 -13.88 -2.03
CA ASP A 137 -9.77 -14.91 -1.05
C ASP A 137 -8.34 -14.79 -0.49
N PHE A 138 -7.52 -13.93 -1.11
CA PHE A 138 -6.14 -13.60 -0.70
C PHE A 138 -5.15 -14.76 -0.76
N VAL A 139 -5.47 -15.83 -1.47
CA VAL A 139 -4.62 -17.03 -1.61
C VAL A 139 -4.56 -17.59 -3.03
N THR A 140 -5.53 -17.26 -3.91
CA THR A 140 -5.60 -17.81 -5.25
C THR A 140 -4.99 -16.86 -6.28
N PRO A 141 -3.81 -17.17 -6.84
CA PRO A 141 -3.18 -16.34 -7.86
C PRO A 141 -3.87 -16.48 -9.21
N TYR A 142 -3.74 -15.47 -10.06
CA TYR A 142 -4.10 -15.60 -11.48
C TYR A 142 -3.25 -16.67 -12.19
N PRO A 143 -3.74 -17.26 -13.30
CA PRO A 143 -3.03 -18.34 -14.01
C PRO A 143 -1.62 -17.99 -14.49
N ASP A 144 -1.34 -16.70 -14.75
CA ASP A 144 -0.05 -16.21 -15.22
C ASP A 144 0.87 -15.71 -14.09
N PHE A 145 0.45 -15.82 -12.82
CA PHE A 145 1.24 -15.44 -11.64
C PHE A 145 1.71 -16.69 -10.88
N ASN A 146 2.95 -17.09 -11.07
CA ASN A 146 3.52 -18.28 -10.41
C ASN A 146 4.20 -17.91 -9.10
N VAL A 147 3.49 -18.06 -7.98
CA VAL A 147 3.95 -17.71 -6.62
C VAL A 147 5.27 -18.36 -6.28
N LYS A 148 5.39 -19.69 -6.46
CA LYS A 148 6.58 -20.44 -6.03
C LYS A 148 7.81 -20.11 -6.88
N GLU A 149 7.62 -19.98 -8.17
CA GLU A 149 8.68 -19.58 -9.09
C GLU A 149 9.20 -18.19 -8.76
N LEU A 150 8.30 -17.23 -8.54
CA LEU A 150 8.64 -15.86 -8.21
C LEU A 150 9.33 -15.74 -6.84
N GLN A 151 8.88 -16.46 -5.82
CA GLN A 151 9.53 -16.49 -4.51
C GLN A 151 10.94 -17.06 -4.59
N SER A 152 11.12 -18.17 -5.32
CA SER A 152 12.43 -18.77 -5.53
C SER A 152 13.36 -17.84 -6.32
N TYR A 153 12.82 -17.18 -7.35
CA TYR A 153 13.58 -16.24 -8.16
C TYR A 153 14.02 -15.02 -7.34
N ALA A 154 13.11 -14.40 -6.61
CA ALA A 154 13.40 -13.26 -5.74
C ALA A 154 14.45 -13.63 -4.67
N ALA A 155 14.30 -14.77 -4.01
CA ALA A 155 15.25 -15.26 -3.02
C ALA A 155 16.65 -15.46 -3.62
N SER A 156 16.76 -15.98 -4.86
CA SER A 156 18.04 -16.15 -5.56
C SER A 156 18.76 -14.82 -5.85
N LYS A 157 18.02 -13.73 -5.89
CA LYS A 157 18.51 -12.36 -6.12
C LYS A 157 18.68 -11.55 -4.82
N GLY A 158 18.37 -12.12 -3.65
CA GLY A 158 18.41 -11.41 -2.37
C GLY A 158 17.27 -10.41 -2.17
N VAL A 159 16.20 -10.48 -2.96
CA VAL A 159 15.02 -9.63 -2.92
C VAL A 159 13.85 -10.41 -2.33
N LYS A 160 12.91 -9.75 -1.67
CA LYS A 160 11.63 -10.34 -1.25
C LYS A 160 10.47 -9.76 -2.05
N LEU A 161 9.36 -10.48 -2.10
CA LEU A 161 8.10 -9.94 -2.58
C LEU A 161 7.31 -9.34 -1.40
N MET A 162 6.66 -8.20 -1.64
CA MET A 162 5.66 -7.61 -0.75
C MET A 162 4.28 -8.04 -1.24
N MET A 163 3.48 -8.58 -0.33
CA MET A 163 2.11 -9.00 -0.61
C MET A 163 1.19 -7.77 -0.78
N HIS A 164 0.15 -7.91 -1.60
CA HIS A 164 -0.95 -6.96 -1.70
C HIS A 164 -2.27 -7.62 -1.32
N HIS A 165 -2.97 -7.08 -0.35
CA HIS A 165 -4.32 -7.44 0.04
C HIS A 165 -5.27 -6.26 -0.18
N GLU A 166 -5.78 -6.10 -1.41
CA GLU A 166 -6.93 -5.20 -1.62
C GLU A 166 -8.19 -5.86 -1.11
N THR A 167 -8.95 -5.16 -0.29
CA THR A 167 -10.17 -5.69 0.31
C THR A 167 -11.44 -5.26 -0.41
N SER A 168 -11.36 -4.28 -1.34
CA SER A 168 -12.52 -3.57 -1.92
C SER A 168 -13.47 -3.05 -0.82
N ALA A 169 -12.90 -2.63 0.31
CA ALA A 169 -13.59 -2.21 1.53
C ALA A 169 -14.50 -3.28 2.16
N SER A 170 -14.45 -4.53 1.70
CA SER A 170 -15.16 -5.66 2.33
C SER A 170 -14.36 -6.23 3.49
N VAL A 171 -14.46 -5.55 4.62
CA VAL A 171 -13.69 -5.85 5.82
C VAL A 171 -14.07 -7.19 6.43
N ARG A 172 -15.38 -7.54 6.44
CA ARG A 172 -15.82 -8.86 6.90
C ARG A 172 -15.21 -10.00 6.07
N ASN A 173 -15.12 -9.81 4.76
CA ASN A 173 -14.50 -10.79 3.89
C ASN A 173 -13.02 -10.94 4.23
N TYR A 174 -12.32 -9.83 4.43
CA TYR A 174 -10.91 -9.86 4.80
C TYR A 174 -10.69 -10.56 6.15
N GLU A 175 -11.46 -10.23 7.18
CA GLU A 175 -11.35 -10.88 8.50
C GLU A 175 -11.62 -12.39 8.46
N ARG A 176 -12.57 -12.85 7.63
CA ARG A 176 -12.86 -14.29 7.44
C ARG A 176 -11.67 -15.05 6.85
N HIS A 177 -10.90 -14.41 5.97
CA HIS A 177 -9.79 -15.04 5.26
C HIS A 177 -8.42 -14.72 5.87
N MET A 178 -8.34 -13.84 6.85
CA MET A 178 -7.08 -13.26 7.34
C MET A 178 -6.11 -14.31 7.87
N ASP A 179 -6.56 -15.31 8.62
CA ASP A 179 -5.69 -16.39 9.08
C ASP A 179 -5.11 -17.19 7.92
N GLN A 180 -5.94 -17.57 6.95
CA GLN A 180 -5.51 -18.28 5.75
C GLN A 180 -4.57 -17.43 4.90
N ALA A 181 -4.88 -16.16 4.74
CA ALA A 181 -4.08 -15.21 3.96
C ALA A 181 -2.68 -15.00 4.58
N TYR A 182 -2.59 -14.80 5.89
CA TYR A 182 -1.30 -14.64 6.56
C TYR A 182 -0.51 -15.95 6.65
N GLN A 183 -1.19 -17.10 6.79
CA GLN A 183 -0.52 -18.40 6.69
C GLN A 183 0.05 -18.63 5.29
N PHE A 184 -0.72 -18.30 4.24
CA PHE A 184 -0.24 -18.36 2.86
C PHE A 184 1.01 -17.48 2.65
N MET A 185 1.03 -16.28 3.23
CA MET A 185 2.20 -15.42 3.19
C MET A 185 3.41 -16.06 3.88
N ALA A 186 3.23 -16.59 5.09
CA ALA A 186 4.30 -17.24 5.85
C ALA A 186 4.87 -18.46 5.09
N ASP A 187 3.99 -19.30 4.53
CA ASP A 187 4.37 -20.51 3.77
C ASP A 187 5.11 -20.20 2.47
N ASN A 188 4.90 -19.00 1.91
CA ASN A 188 5.53 -18.55 0.67
C ASN A 188 6.60 -17.45 0.88
N GLY A 189 7.07 -17.22 2.11
CA GLY A 189 8.23 -16.38 2.40
C GLY A 189 7.97 -14.86 2.36
N TYR A 190 6.72 -14.43 2.30
CA TYR A 190 6.37 -13.02 2.44
C TYR A 190 6.51 -12.58 3.91
N ASN A 191 7.03 -11.38 4.13
CA ASN A 191 7.15 -10.80 5.47
C ASN A 191 6.58 -9.37 5.58
N SER A 192 5.90 -8.90 4.53
CA SER A 192 5.24 -7.61 4.50
C SER A 192 4.02 -7.64 3.60
N VAL A 193 3.02 -6.83 3.94
CA VAL A 193 1.77 -6.69 3.21
C VAL A 193 1.38 -5.22 3.07
N LYS A 194 0.99 -4.82 1.86
CA LYS A 194 0.19 -3.63 1.62
C LYS A 194 -1.28 -4.04 1.66
N SER A 195 -2.06 -3.48 2.59
CA SER A 195 -3.50 -3.69 2.68
C SER A 195 -4.24 -2.46 2.18
N GLY A 196 -5.24 -2.64 1.29
CA GLY A 196 -6.08 -1.60 0.73
C GLY A 196 -7.55 -1.75 1.11
N TYR A 197 -8.27 -0.62 1.17
CA TYR A 197 -9.69 -0.57 1.55
C TYR A 197 -10.45 0.37 0.61
N VAL A 198 -10.25 0.22 -0.70
CA VAL A 198 -10.86 1.09 -1.71
C VAL A 198 -12.36 0.87 -1.77
N GLY A 199 -13.13 1.96 -1.64
CA GLY A 199 -14.59 1.93 -1.76
C GLY A 199 -15.35 2.22 -0.47
N ASN A 200 -16.64 1.91 -0.47
CA ASN A 200 -17.49 2.08 0.70
C ASN A 200 -17.37 0.86 1.63
N ILE A 201 -17.18 1.10 2.92
CA ILE A 201 -17.02 0.02 3.89
C ILE A 201 -18.20 -0.95 3.90
N ILE A 202 -17.90 -2.23 3.90
CA ILE A 202 -18.83 -3.31 4.20
C ILE A 202 -18.41 -3.92 5.55
N PRO A 203 -19.28 -3.85 6.56
CA PRO A 203 -20.74 -3.67 6.53
C PRO A 203 -21.19 -2.22 6.27
N ARG A 204 -22.35 -2.09 5.61
CA ARG A 204 -22.95 -0.77 5.31
C ARG A 204 -23.23 0.01 6.60
N GLY A 205 -22.97 1.31 6.56
CA GLY A 205 -23.12 2.21 7.70
C GLY A 205 -21.82 2.48 8.45
N GLU A 206 -20.81 1.65 8.25
CA GLU A 206 -19.47 1.89 8.75
C GLU A 206 -18.67 2.80 7.81
N HIS A 207 -17.65 3.45 8.35
CA HIS A 207 -16.80 4.40 7.63
C HIS A 207 -15.34 4.18 7.97
N HIS A 208 -14.40 4.49 7.03
CA HIS A 208 -12.94 4.34 7.19
C HIS A 208 -12.38 4.95 8.49
N TYR A 209 -13.01 5.99 9.02
CA TYR A 209 -12.56 6.72 10.21
C TYR A 209 -13.52 6.53 11.41
N GLY A 210 -14.35 5.50 11.37
CA GLY A 210 -15.25 5.14 12.45
C GLY A 210 -14.60 4.19 13.44
N GLN A 211 -15.13 4.12 14.67
CA GLN A 211 -14.60 3.26 15.74
C GLN A 211 -14.52 1.79 15.32
N TRP A 212 -15.47 1.31 14.54
CA TRP A 212 -15.48 -0.07 14.06
C TRP A 212 -14.24 -0.38 13.21
N MET A 213 -13.90 0.54 12.30
CA MET A 213 -12.72 0.42 11.45
C MET A 213 -11.41 0.63 12.23
N ASP A 214 -11.38 1.54 13.21
CA ASP A 214 -10.22 1.71 14.09
C ASP A 214 -9.89 0.40 14.82
N ASN A 215 -10.92 -0.30 15.30
CA ASN A 215 -10.76 -1.62 15.91
C ASN A 215 -10.24 -2.66 14.90
N HIS A 216 -10.75 -2.64 13.67
CA HIS A 216 -10.31 -3.52 12.60
C HIS A 216 -8.83 -3.29 12.25
N TYR A 217 -8.40 -2.04 12.04
CA TYR A 217 -7.00 -1.74 11.71
C TYR A 217 -6.04 -2.23 12.81
N LEU A 218 -6.41 -1.99 14.08
CA LEU A 218 -5.62 -2.50 15.19
C LEU A 218 -5.60 -4.03 15.23
N TYR A 219 -6.74 -4.67 14.98
CA TYR A 219 -6.84 -6.13 14.90
C TYR A 219 -5.94 -6.70 13.80
N ALA A 220 -6.00 -6.14 12.60
CA ALA A 220 -5.19 -6.57 11.46
C ALA A 220 -3.68 -6.45 11.73
N VAL A 221 -3.24 -5.34 12.32
CA VAL A 221 -1.84 -5.12 12.70
C VAL A 221 -1.36 -6.13 13.74
N LYS A 222 -2.17 -6.39 14.77
CA LYS A 222 -1.86 -7.40 15.82
C LYS A 222 -1.80 -8.80 15.23
N LYS A 223 -2.79 -9.15 14.41
CA LYS A 223 -2.84 -10.46 13.74
C LYS A 223 -1.64 -10.68 12.83
N ALA A 224 -1.24 -9.65 12.05
CA ALA A 224 -0.04 -9.71 11.23
C ALA A 224 1.24 -9.93 12.06
N ALA A 225 1.32 -9.35 13.26
CA ALA A 225 2.46 -9.55 14.16
C ALA A 225 2.59 -11.01 14.61
N ASP A 226 1.49 -11.73 14.81
CA ASP A 226 1.49 -13.15 15.17
C ASP A 226 2.15 -14.02 14.10
N TYR A 227 2.09 -13.58 12.84
CA TYR A 227 2.73 -14.21 11.67
C TYR A 227 4.07 -13.57 11.28
N LYS A 228 4.60 -12.63 12.07
CA LYS A 228 5.81 -11.85 11.78
C LYS A 228 5.74 -11.09 10.45
N ILE A 229 4.60 -10.47 10.18
CA ILE A 229 4.33 -9.69 8.97
C ILE A 229 4.31 -8.21 9.30
N MET A 230 5.06 -7.43 8.53
CA MET A 230 5.01 -5.96 8.54
C MET A 230 3.83 -5.46 7.71
N VAL A 231 3.18 -4.38 8.16
CA VAL A 231 1.95 -3.85 7.54
C VAL A 231 2.19 -2.45 6.98
N ASN A 232 1.73 -2.23 5.77
CA ASN A 232 1.54 -0.93 5.13
C ASN A 232 0.04 -0.76 4.83
N ALA A 233 -0.66 0.07 5.61
CA ALA A 233 -2.11 0.22 5.51
C ALA A 233 -2.49 1.44 4.65
N HIS A 234 -3.15 1.20 3.51
CA HIS A 234 -3.70 2.23 2.62
C HIS A 234 -5.21 2.46 2.90
N GLU A 235 -5.76 3.60 2.51
CA GLU A 235 -7.13 4.08 2.81
C GLU A 235 -7.52 3.99 4.29
N ALA A 236 -6.59 3.67 5.16
CA ALA A 236 -6.82 3.50 6.59
C ALA A 236 -6.96 4.85 7.32
N VAL A 237 -7.37 4.79 8.58
CA VAL A 237 -7.40 5.98 9.45
C VAL A 237 -6.00 6.56 9.63
N ARG A 238 -5.94 7.87 9.79
CA ARG A 238 -4.70 8.57 10.10
C ARG A 238 -4.06 7.98 11.37
N PRO A 239 -2.76 7.64 11.35
CA PRO A 239 -2.10 7.03 12.50
C PRO A 239 -2.06 7.98 13.70
N THR A 240 -2.07 7.40 14.89
CA THR A 240 -2.08 8.09 16.18
C THR A 240 -0.87 7.70 17.05
N GLY A 241 0.24 7.31 16.41
CA GLY A 241 1.45 6.86 17.09
C GLY A 241 1.44 5.40 17.52
N ILE A 242 0.45 4.60 17.06
CA ILE A 242 0.31 3.18 17.41
C ILE A 242 1.51 2.33 16.98
N CYS A 243 2.32 2.80 16.02
CA CYS A 243 3.56 2.16 15.60
C CYS A 243 4.63 2.09 16.73
N ARG A 244 4.48 2.84 17.82
CA ARG A 244 5.30 2.65 19.02
C ARG A 244 4.96 1.33 19.71
N THR A 245 3.66 1.02 19.82
CA THR A 245 3.16 -0.18 20.50
C THR A 245 3.26 -1.42 19.61
N TYR A 246 2.99 -1.24 18.32
CA TYR A 246 3.06 -2.28 17.29
C TYR A 246 3.94 -1.81 16.12
N PRO A 247 5.28 -1.91 16.26
CA PRO A 247 6.21 -1.39 15.25
C PRO A 247 6.21 -2.15 13.92
N ASN A 248 5.47 -3.24 13.81
CA ASN A 248 5.20 -3.90 12.54
C ASN A 248 4.25 -3.11 11.63
N LEU A 249 3.55 -2.08 12.13
CA LEU A 249 2.91 -1.07 11.30
C LEU A 249 3.99 -0.10 10.80
N ILE A 250 4.64 -0.44 9.69
CA ILE A 250 5.77 0.31 9.15
C ILE A 250 5.38 1.36 8.11
N GLY A 251 4.19 1.24 7.52
CA GLY A 251 3.67 2.17 6.54
C GLY A 251 2.17 2.41 6.72
N ASN A 252 1.74 3.61 6.36
CA ASN A 252 0.34 4.00 6.37
C ASN A 252 0.15 5.17 5.43
N GLU A 253 -0.81 5.10 4.50
CA GLU A 253 -1.10 6.20 3.58
C GLU A 253 -1.90 7.31 4.27
N SER A 254 -3.18 7.08 4.52
CA SER A 254 -4.16 7.93 5.24
C SER A 254 -4.20 9.41 4.83
N ALA A 255 -3.75 9.74 3.65
CA ALA A 255 -3.89 11.01 2.95
C ALA A 255 -3.60 10.79 1.48
N ARG A 256 -3.95 11.73 0.62
CA ARG A 256 -3.67 11.63 -0.81
C ARG A 256 -2.18 11.48 -1.07
N GLY A 257 -1.77 10.36 -1.65
CA GLY A 257 -0.44 10.09 -2.15
C GLY A 257 -0.30 10.37 -3.65
N THR A 258 0.74 9.78 -4.24
CA THR A 258 1.08 9.96 -5.67
C THR A 258 0.00 9.46 -6.62
N GLU A 259 -0.79 8.44 -6.26
CA GLU A 259 -1.81 7.87 -7.16
C GLU A 259 -2.81 8.92 -7.66
N TYR A 260 -3.17 9.89 -6.82
CA TYR A 260 -4.10 10.96 -7.17
C TYR A 260 -3.58 11.88 -8.28
N GLU A 261 -2.27 11.88 -8.53
CA GLU A 261 -1.70 12.63 -9.66
C GLU A 261 -2.16 12.07 -11.01
N SER A 262 -2.48 10.77 -11.09
CA SER A 262 -3.06 10.14 -12.28
C SER A 262 -4.56 10.41 -12.44
N PHE A 263 -5.23 10.90 -11.40
CA PHE A 263 -6.67 11.14 -11.36
C PHE A 263 -7.04 12.64 -11.29
N GLY A 264 -6.27 13.50 -11.95
CA GLY A 264 -6.49 14.94 -11.98
C GLY A 264 -5.52 15.75 -11.12
N GLY A 265 -4.70 15.11 -10.34
CA GLY A 265 -3.57 15.70 -9.60
C GLY A 265 -3.92 16.22 -8.21
N ASN A 266 -2.87 16.46 -7.45
CA ASN A 266 -2.90 17.19 -6.19
C ASN A 266 -2.59 18.67 -6.40
N ASN A 267 -2.93 19.51 -5.44
CA ASN A 267 -2.43 20.87 -5.43
C ASN A 267 -0.91 20.86 -5.25
N VAL A 268 -0.19 21.76 -5.93
CA VAL A 268 1.27 21.80 -5.90
C VAL A 268 1.88 22.03 -4.53
N ASN A 269 1.13 22.62 -3.58
CA ASN A 269 1.56 22.81 -2.20
C ASN A 269 1.23 21.63 -1.27
N HIS A 270 0.52 20.60 -1.77
CA HIS A 270 0.09 19.47 -0.96
C HIS A 270 1.25 18.82 -0.18
N THR A 271 2.35 18.53 -0.88
CA THR A 271 3.52 17.88 -0.28
C THR A 271 4.29 18.75 0.72
N THR A 272 4.07 20.08 0.74
CA THR A 272 4.65 20.97 1.75
C THR A 272 3.78 21.11 2.98
N ILE A 273 2.52 20.71 2.91
CA ILE A 273 1.55 20.73 4.02
C ILE A 273 1.59 19.42 4.84
N LEU A 274 1.75 18.29 4.15
CA LEU A 274 1.70 16.96 4.77
C LEU A 274 2.65 16.78 5.95
N PRO A 275 3.92 17.26 5.94
CA PRO A 275 4.81 17.15 7.08
C PRO A 275 4.25 17.78 8.36
N PHE A 276 3.50 18.88 8.24
CA PHE A 276 2.93 19.64 9.37
C PHE A 276 1.52 19.20 9.75
N THR A 277 0.93 18.26 9.07
CA THR A 277 -0.44 17.79 9.28
C THR A 277 -0.51 16.29 9.41
N ARG A 278 -0.41 15.56 8.28
CA ARG A 278 -0.54 14.11 8.23
C ARG A 278 0.56 13.38 9.01
N LEU A 279 1.81 13.84 8.90
CA LEU A 279 2.96 13.17 9.49
C LEU A 279 3.08 13.36 11.02
N ILE A 280 2.31 14.27 11.62
CA ILE A 280 2.26 14.45 13.06
C ILE A 280 1.85 13.16 13.79
N GLY A 281 0.98 12.35 13.17
CA GLY A 281 0.50 11.10 13.75
C GLY A 281 1.42 9.90 13.52
N GLY A 282 2.40 10.01 12.63
CA GLY A 282 3.30 8.93 12.26
C GLY A 282 3.72 8.95 10.78
N PRO A 283 4.56 8.01 10.35
CA PRO A 283 5.09 7.95 8.99
C PRO A 283 3.98 7.80 7.94
N MET A 284 4.28 8.25 6.71
CA MET A 284 3.37 8.15 5.57
C MET A 284 4.03 7.42 4.40
N ASP A 285 3.32 6.44 3.83
CA ASP A 285 3.63 5.89 2.52
C ASP A 285 3.03 6.80 1.44
N TYR A 286 3.79 7.84 1.07
CA TYR A 286 3.38 8.82 0.05
C TYR A 286 3.54 8.28 -1.37
N THR A 287 4.35 7.24 -1.55
CA THR A 287 4.72 6.66 -2.86
C THR A 287 5.42 7.67 -3.80
N PRO A 288 6.54 8.30 -3.37
CA PRO A 288 7.26 9.27 -4.18
C PRO A 288 8.10 8.63 -5.28
N GLY A 289 8.76 9.47 -6.10
CA GLY A 289 9.78 9.02 -7.03
C GLY A 289 9.32 8.87 -8.48
N ILE A 290 8.23 9.52 -8.88
CA ILE A 290 7.81 9.54 -10.29
C ILE A 290 8.77 10.43 -11.10
N PHE A 291 9.46 9.85 -12.08
CA PHE A 291 10.39 10.53 -12.97
C PHE A 291 9.75 10.92 -14.29
N GLU A 292 8.88 10.07 -14.87
CA GLU A 292 8.04 10.52 -15.99
C GLU A 292 6.77 11.16 -15.46
N THR A 293 6.76 12.46 -15.39
CA THR A 293 5.66 13.23 -14.79
C THR A 293 4.39 13.30 -15.64
N ARG A 294 4.45 12.94 -16.91
CA ARG A 294 3.30 13.01 -17.83
C ARG A 294 2.68 11.63 -18.03
N CYS A 295 1.48 11.43 -17.51
CA CYS A 295 0.80 10.14 -17.60
C CYS A 295 0.51 9.71 -19.05
N ASN A 296 0.36 10.65 -19.99
CA ASN A 296 0.16 10.33 -21.41
C ASN A 296 1.38 9.69 -22.10
N LYS A 297 2.54 9.69 -21.47
CA LYS A 297 3.72 8.91 -21.91
C LYS A 297 3.59 7.44 -21.57
N MET A 298 2.79 7.14 -20.55
CA MET A 298 2.46 5.78 -20.14
C MET A 298 1.21 5.27 -20.86
N ASN A 299 0.17 6.08 -20.88
CA ASN A 299 -1.11 5.81 -21.52
C ASN A 299 -1.58 7.06 -22.27
N PRO A 300 -1.63 7.03 -23.63
CA PRO A 300 -1.96 8.20 -24.45
C PRO A 300 -3.32 8.85 -24.13
N THR A 301 -4.24 8.12 -23.51
CA THR A 301 -5.56 8.62 -23.12
C THR A 301 -5.58 9.29 -21.75
N ASN A 302 -4.54 9.11 -20.94
CA ASN A 302 -4.43 9.74 -19.63
C ASN A 302 -3.70 11.07 -19.71
N ASN A 303 -4.44 12.17 -19.71
CA ASN A 303 -3.90 13.52 -19.79
C ASN A 303 -3.47 14.13 -18.44
N SER A 304 -3.48 13.35 -17.37
CA SER A 304 -3.02 13.79 -16.05
C SER A 304 -1.50 13.99 -16.02
N GLN A 305 -1.05 14.76 -15.04
CA GLN A 305 0.36 15.06 -14.83
C GLN A 305 0.69 15.10 -13.35
N VAL A 306 1.80 14.49 -12.98
CA VAL A 306 2.42 14.68 -11.66
C VAL A 306 3.00 16.10 -11.62
N ARG A 307 2.38 16.99 -10.81
CA ARG A 307 2.74 18.41 -10.73
C ARG A 307 3.96 18.62 -9.84
N SER A 308 5.08 18.07 -10.29
CA SER A 308 6.34 18.03 -9.55
C SER A 308 7.53 18.19 -10.49
N THR A 309 8.73 18.26 -9.92
CA THR A 309 10.01 18.17 -10.62
C THR A 309 10.78 16.95 -10.10
N LEU A 310 11.78 16.47 -10.84
CA LEU A 310 12.64 15.37 -10.40
C LEU A 310 13.31 15.68 -9.07
N ALA A 311 13.85 16.90 -8.92
CA ALA A 311 14.47 17.33 -7.66
C ALA A 311 13.47 17.28 -6.49
N ARG A 312 12.22 17.70 -6.72
CA ARG A 312 11.17 17.61 -5.70
C ARG A 312 10.81 16.17 -5.39
N GLN A 313 10.69 15.28 -6.39
CA GLN A 313 10.44 13.86 -6.16
C GLN A 313 11.53 13.22 -5.28
N LEU A 314 12.80 13.56 -5.52
CA LEU A 314 13.91 13.12 -4.68
C LEU A 314 13.84 13.72 -3.26
N ALA A 315 13.50 15.00 -3.13
CA ALA A 315 13.36 15.66 -1.84
C ALA A 315 12.25 15.04 -0.96
N LEU A 316 11.21 14.46 -1.57
CA LEU A 316 10.12 13.80 -0.83
C LEU A 316 10.61 12.60 0.00
N TYR A 317 11.66 11.90 -0.40
CA TYR A 317 12.27 10.84 0.41
C TYR A 317 12.83 11.33 1.75
N VAL A 318 13.17 12.61 1.83
CA VAL A 318 13.66 13.25 3.07
C VAL A 318 12.50 13.88 3.85
N THR A 319 11.57 14.54 3.16
CA THR A 319 10.50 15.32 3.80
C THR A 319 9.27 14.51 4.18
N MET A 320 9.02 13.38 3.49
CA MET A 320 7.96 12.43 3.81
C MET A 320 8.54 11.28 4.63
N TYR A 321 8.70 11.52 5.93
CA TYR A 321 9.25 10.52 6.83
C TYR A 321 8.49 9.20 6.76
N SER A 322 9.20 8.12 6.49
CA SER A 322 8.67 6.75 6.54
C SER A 322 9.83 5.73 6.64
N PRO A 323 9.72 4.68 7.46
CA PRO A 323 10.63 3.54 7.39
C PRO A 323 10.36 2.65 6.17
N LEU A 324 9.26 2.89 5.45
CA LEU A 324 8.89 2.23 4.21
C LEU A 324 8.91 3.26 3.08
N GLN A 325 9.84 3.11 2.12
CA GLN A 325 10.03 4.07 1.03
C GLN A 325 9.87 3.38 -0.33
N MET A 326 8.98 3.90 -1.17
CA MET A 326 8.70 3.39 -2.51
C MET A 326 9.43 4.18 -3.59
N ALA A 327 10.07 3.48 -4.52
CA ALA A 327 10.36 4.01 -5.84
C ALA A 327 9.13 3.75 -6.73
N ALA A 328 8.28 4.77 -6.90
CA ALA A 328 6.92 4.57 -7.39
C ALA A 328 6.79 4.45 -8.91
N ASP A 329 7.79 4.91 -9.67
CA ASP A 329 7.78 4.82 -11.14
C ASP A 329 8.14 3.40 -11.63
N ILE A 330 7.99 3.16 -12.90
CA ILE A 330 8.36 1.89 -13.53
C ILE A 330 9.86 1.83 -13.84
N PRO A 331 10.47 0.63 -13.89
CA PRO A 331 11.89 0.46 -14.17
C PRO A 331 12.38 1.23 -15.39
N GLU A 332 11.68 1.17 -16.52
CA GLU A 332 12.08 1.80 -17.77
C GLU A 332 12.21 3.33 -17.67
N ASN A 333 11.39 3.96 -16.84
CA ASN A 333 11.49 5.40 -16.64
C ASN A 333 12.75 5.75 -15.86
N TYR A 334 13.09 4.98 -14.82
CA TYR A 334 14.35 5.17 -14.09
C TYR A 334 15.57 4.95 -14.97
N GLU A 335 15.61 3.86 -15.73
CA GLU A 335 16.72 3.53 -16.65
C GLU A 335 16.96 4.64 -17.66
N ARG A 336 15.90 5.17 -18.28
CA ARG A 336 16.00 6.28 -19.23
C ARG A 336 16.61 7.52 -18.61
N PHE A 337 16.29 7.87 -17.36
CA PHE A 337 16.86 9.04 -16.70
C PHE A 337 18.29 8.80 -16.22
N MET A 338 18.66 7.59 -15.87
CA MET A 338 20.05 7.22 -15.56
C MET A 338 20.96 7.30 -16.80
N GLU A 339 20.47 6.90 -17.97
CA GLU A 339 21.20 7.06 -19.24
C GLU A 339 21.46 8.53 -19.57
N ILE A 340 20.45 9.41 -19.39
CA ILE A 340 20.62 10.86 -19.58
C ILE A 340 21.67 11.41 -18.61
N GLY A 341 21.66 10.99 -17.34
CA GLY A 341 22.65 11.39 -16.35
C GLY A 341 24.08 10.95 -16.71
N ARG A 342 24.25 9.74 -17.25
CA ARG A 342 25.54 9.26 -17.75
C ARG A 342 26.03 9.99 -18.99
N ALA A 343 25.12 10.40 -19.88
CA ALA A 343 25.46 11.16 -21.08
C ALA A 343 25.80 12.62 -20.81
N SER A 344 25.45 13.14 -19.62
CA SER A 344 25.66 14.53 -19.19
C SER A 344 26.92 14.71 -18.34
N CYS A 345 27.55 13.63 -17.94
CA CYS A 345 28.85 13.58 -17.25
C CYS A 345 29.98 13.25 -18.23
#